data_0f1581ce3206f11b92d204bf3d6f5131
#
_entry.id   0f1581ce3206f11b92d204bf3d6f5131
#
_cell.length_a   1.000
_cell.length_b   1.000
_cell.length_c   1.000
_cell.angle_alpha   90.00
_cell.angle_beta   90.00
_cell.angle_gamma   90.00
#
_symmetry.space_group_name_H-M   'P 1'
#
loop_
_entity.id
_entity.type
_entity.pdbx_description
1 polymer ?
#
loop_
_entity_poly.entity_id
_entity_poly.type
_entity_poly.pdbx_seq_one_letter_code
_entity_poly.pdbx_strand_id
1 'polypeptide(L)'
;MNSIRKLIKFLIDIFLLNISLAVSVFLKYDQIQITEKNFKFLIYYNISFCIIYFILKIYNNSWRFSGISEYTSLIVLSVSITVLSYILRKYLGLNTKSSLYFEVFIIFTFLLILSRFLMFLTRMKGIIKKDLDQENVLIYGAGESGVLLVKESRINPNFPYRIIGFLDDNPNKIGGKVYGLRVFGGLDKVKEIVEKRDISKIIISMPSASQNKISNILKEINKIEDLSVKILPNVDNLIEDGNLTTQLRNIKLEDLLGREEIKINTKEVFEFIQDKVIFITGGGGSIGSELINQIAKYNPKKIINIEINENASYLMELELKRKYPYLDYKTEIASVRDFDKLDILFNKYKPDILFHAAAHKHVPLMENNPEEAIKNNIFGTKNVAECCLKYKLESVVLISTDKAVNPTNVMGATKRVCEMIFQKYSEKDSNTKFMAVRFGNVLGSNGSVIPIFSKLIEEGKNLTLTHKDIIRYFMTIPEAAQLVIEAATIGKGGEILILDMGEPVKIYDLAKNMIKLSGSNVGIDIVGLRPGEKLFEELLYDVNSSEKTSNNKIYITNMENEKVKVDIDDYYTILKDLIKENDIIGMRRTLASIIGTFKGRVE
;
A
#
# COMPACT_ATOMS: atom_id res chain seq x y z
N MET A 1 -30.71 -14.49 -28.07
CA MET A 1 -29.44 -14.01 -28.70
C MET A 1 -28.36 -15.08 -28.85
N ASN A 2 -28.16 -15.99 -27.89
CA ASN A 2 -27.12 -17.04 -27.99
C ASN A 2 -27.44 -18.13 -29.06
N SER A 3 -28.71 -18.52 -29.27
CA SER A 3 -29.09 -19.57 -30.22
C SER A 3 -28.88 -19.15 -31.68
N ILE A 4 -29.19 -17.91 -32.02
CA ILE A 4 -28.99 -17.36 -33.36
C ILE A 4 -27.51 -17.34 -33.77
N ARG A 5 -26.63 -16.94 -32.82
CA ARG A 5 -25.18 -16.93 -33.06
C ARG A 5 -24.59 -18.32 -33.27
N LYS A 6 -25.12 -19.33 -32.55
CA LYS A 6 -24.72 -20.73 -32.73
C LYS A 6 -25.15 -21.25 -34.13
N LEU A 7 -26.34 -20.90 -34.56
CA LEU A 7 -26.86 -21.26 -35.89
C LEU A 7 -26.03 -20.62 -37.01
N ILE A 8 -25.70 -19.33 -36.90
CA ILE A 8 -24.87 -18.64 -37.90
C ILE A 8 -23.49 -19.31 -38.02
N LYS A 9 -22.85 -19.68 -36.91
CA LYS A 9 -21.56 -20.38 -36.93
C LYS A 9 -21.67 -21.72 -37.67
N PHE A 10 -22.67 -22.50 -37.34
CA PHE A 10 -22.94 -23.78 -38.02
C PHE A 10 -23.14 -23.60 -39.53
N LEU A 11 -23.93 -22.59 -39.94
CA LEU A 11 -24.18 -22.31 -41.37
C LEU A 11 -22.90 -21.86 -42.10
N ILE A 12 -22.04 -21.09 -41.48
CA ILE A 12 -20.74 -20.70 -42.06
C ILE A 12 -19.86 -21.94 -42.23
N ASP A 13 -19.74 -22.77 -41.21
CA ASP A 13 -18.84 -23.93 -41.24
C ASP A 13 -19.30 -25.00 -42.25
N ILE A 14 -20.61 -25.26 -42.36
CA ILE A 14 -21.14 -26.15 -43.37
C ILE A 14 -21.00 -25.57 -44.78
N PHE A 15 -21.12 -24.26 -44.94
CA PHE A 15 -20.88 -23.59 -46.23
C PHE A 15 -19.41 -23.74 -46.67
N LEU A 16 -18.45 -23.53 -45.76
CA LEU A 16 -17.02 -23.74 -46.05
C LEU A 16 -16.69 -25.19 -46.36
N LEU A 17 -17.37 -26.16 -45.73
CA LEU A 17 -17.25 -27.56 -46.07
C LEU A 17 -17.71 -27.81 -47.52
N ASN A 18 -18.87 -27.28 -47.92
CA ASN A 18 -19.39 -27.49 -49.26
C ASN A 18 -18.53 -26.82 -50.35
N ILE A 19 -17.92 -25.66 -50.05
CA ILE A 19 -16.90 -25.06 -50.91
C ILE A 19 -15.70 -26.00 -51.06
N SER A 20 -15.19 -26.57 -49.96
CA SER A 20 -14.03 -27.46 -49.98
C SER A 20 -14.31 -28.73 -50.79
N LEU A 21 -15.52 -29.27 -50.65
CA LEU A 21 -15.97 -30.43 -51.43
C LEU A 21 -16.04 -30.10 -52.93
N ALA A 22 -16.65 -28.98 -53.32
CA ALA A 22 -16.76 -28.54 -54.72
C ALA A 22 -15.37 -28.29 -55.34
N VAL A 23 -14.49 -27.60 -54.63
CA VAL A 23 -13.11 -27.34 -55.08
C VAL A 23 -12.32 -28.64 -55.25
N SER A 24 -12.44 -29.58 -54.31
CA SER A 24 -11.72 -30.85 -54.37
C SER A 24 -12.22 -31.72 -55.55
N VAL A 25 -13.54 -31.73 -55.82
CA VAL A 25 -14.12 -32.43 -57.02
C VAL A 25 -13.63 -31.77 -58.30
N PHE A 26 -13.62 -30.43 -58.37
CA PHE A 26 -13.14 -29.70 -59.55
C PHE A 26 -11.65 -29.98 -59.83
N LEU A 27 -10.78 -29.88 -58.80
CA LEU A 27 -9.36 -30.18 -58.95
C LEU A 27 -9.05 -31.60 -59.38
N LYS A 28 -9.96 -32.53 -59.10
CA LYS A 28 -9.77 -33.94 -59.40
C LYS A 28 -10.30 -34.37 -60.80
N TYR A 29 -11.34 -33.73 -61.26
CA TYR A 29 -12.06 -34.15 -62.49
C TYR A 29 -12.12 -33.07 -63.59
N ASP A 30 -11.46 -31.92 -63.40
CA ASP A 30 -11.47 -30.74 -64.28
C ASP A 30 -12.85 -30.20 -64.64
N GLN A 31 -13.89 -30.73 -64.06
CA GLN A 31 -15.29 -30.35 -64.30
C GLN A 31 -16.14 -30.58 -63.03
N ILE A 32 -17.05 -29.67 -62.75
CA ILE A 32 -18.08 -29.87 -61.72
C ILE A 32 -19.24 -30.63 -62.32
N GLN A 33 -19.06 -31.95 -62.60
CA GLN A 33 -20.18 -32.79 -63.01
C GLN A 33 -20.90 -33.32 -61.76
N ILE A 34 -22.19 -33.05 -61.67
CA ILE A 34 -23.10 -33.66 -60.69
C ILE A 34 -23.40 -35.07 -61.14
N THR A 35 -22.44 -36.00 -61.03
CA THR A 35 -22.69 -37.43 -61.18
C THR A 35 -23.34 -37.96 -59.89
N GLU A 36 -24.14 -39.06 -60.05
CA GLU A 36 -24.75 -39.70 -58.88
C GLU A 36 -23.73 -40.05 -57.79
N LYS A 37 -22.47 -40.37 -58.15
CA LYS A 37 -21.35 -40.66 -57.24
C LYS A 37 -20.90 -39.45 -56.49
N ASN A 38 -20.76 -38.31 -57.16
CA ASN A 38 -20.33 -37.05 -56.51
C ASN A 38 -21.44 -36.50 -55.63
N PHE A 39 -22.71 -36.68 -55.99
CA PHE A 39 -23.83 -36.27 -55.15
C PHE A 39 -23.95 -37.11 -53.87
N LYS A 40 -23.78 -38.44 -53.98
CA LYS A 40 -23.69 -39.30 -52.79
C LYS A 40 -22.50 -38.91 -51.87
N PHE A 41 -21.33 -38.63 -52.45
CA PHE A 41 -20.12 -38.15 -51.68
C PHE A 41 -20.41 -36.86 -50.91
N LEU A 42 -21.04 -35.87 -51.49
CA LEU A 42 -21.47 -34.64 -50.85
C LEU A 42 -22.41 -34.90 -49.68
N ILE A 43 -23.41 -35.73 -49.81
CA ILE A 43 -24.38 -36.05 -48.75
C ILE A 43 -23.68 -36.68 -47.55
N TYR A 44 -22.81 -37.67 -47.76
CA TYR A 44 -22.15 -38.39 -46.68
C TYR A 44 -21.18 -37.49 -45.91
N TYR A 45 -20.47 -36.61 -46.59
CA TYR A 45 -19.61 -35.65 -45.93
C TYR A 45 -20.40 -34.67 -45.05
N ASN A 46 -21.54 -34.18 -45.55
CA ASN A 46 -22.41 -33.30 -44.77
C ASN A 46 -23.05 -34.03 -43.56
N ILE A 47 -23.46 -35.29 -43.73
CA ILE A 47 -23.94 -36.10 -42.60
C ILE A 47 -22.84 -36.31 -41.56
N SER A 48 -21.63 -36.70 -42.00
CA SER A 48 -20.46 -36.85 -41.12
C SER A 48 -20.14 -35.56 -40.39
N PHE A 49 -20.21 -34.42 -41.08
CA PHE A 49 -20.03 -33.11 -40.49
C PHE A 49 -21.06 -32.84 -39.37
N CYS A 50 -22.34 -33.01 -39.64
CA CYS A 50 -23.38 -32.79 -38.65
C CYS A 50 -23.15 -33.66 -37.41
N ILE A 51 -22.89 -34.96 -37.59
CA ILE A 51 -22.68 -35.90 -36.49
C ILE A 51 -21.49 -35.43 -35.62
N ILE A 52 -20.31 -35.25 -36.22
CA ILE A 52 -19.08 -34.88 -35.48
C ILE A 52 -19.17 -33.48 -34.88
N TYR A 53 -19.75 -32.51 -35.60
CA TYR A 53 -19.92 -31.13 -35.13
C TYR A 53 -20.76 -31.06 -33.85
N PHE A 54 -21.84 -31.87 -33.76
CA PHE A 54 -22.67 -31.94 -32.56
C PHE A 54 -22.03 -32.76 -31.44
N ILE A 55 -21.33 -33.85 -31.74
CA ILE A 55 -20.59 -34.65 -30.75
C ILE A 55 -19.51 -33.81 -30.07
N LEU A 56 -18.70 -33.11 -30.86
CA LEU A 56 -17.61 -32.28 -30.36
C LEU A 56 -18.09 -30.93 -29.77
N LYS A 57 -19.39 -30.64 -29.84
CA LYS A 57 -20.01 -29.40 -29.31
C LYS A 57 -19.32 -28.12 -29.79
N ILE A 58 -18.78 -28.09 -31.01
CA ILE A 58 -18.01 -26.98 -31.59
C ILE A 58 -18.80 -25.66 -31.57
N TYR A 59 -20.11 -25.71 -31.65
CA TYR A 59 -21.00 -24.55 -31.54
C TYR A 59 -20.90 -23.80 -30.20
N ASN A 60 -20.39 -24.44 -29.15
CA ASN A 60 -20.19 -23.80 -27.83
C ASN A 60 -18.89 -22.99 -27.71
N ASN A 61 -17.91 -23.24 -28.59
CA ASN A 61 -16.64 -22.56 -28.55
C ASN A 61 -16.80 -21.05 -28.74
N SER A 62 -16.20 -20.27 -27.84
CA SER A 62 -16.22 -18.81 -27.91
C SER A 62 -15.08 -18.32 -28.80
N TRP A 63 -15.39 -17.97 -30.03
CA TRP A 63 -14.43 -17.38 -30.98
C TRP A 63 -13.91 -16.00 -30.54
N ARG A 64 -14.39 -15.54 -29.40
CA ARG A 64 -13.99 -14.22 -28.85
C ARG A 64 -12.59 -14.23 -28.27
N PHE A 65 -12.13 -15.37 -27.80
CA PHE A 65 -10.87 -15.58 -27.10
C PHE A 65 -10.13 -16.80 -27.62
N SER A 66 -9.97 -16.88 -28.97
CA SER A 66 -9.36 -18.07 -29.61
C SER A 66 -7.90 -18.22 -29.18
N GLY A 67 -7.61 -19.23 -28.37
CA GLY A 67 -6.28 -19.70 -28.03
C GLY A 67 -5.85 -20.90 -28.90
N ILE A 68 -4.74 -21.51 -28.59
CA ILE A 68 -4.23 -22.69 -29.30
C ILE A 68 -5.21 -23.86 -29.22
N SER A 69 -5.94 -24.01 -28.11
CA SER A 69 -6.92 -25.09 -27.89
C SER A 69 -8.12 -25.03 -28.86
N GLU A 70 -8.55 -23.84 -29.25
CA GLU A 70 -9.65 -23.66 -30.19
C GLU A 70 -9.22 -24.03 -31.61
N TYR A 71 -8.00 -23.67 -32.02
CA TYR A 71 -7.48 -24.09 -33.34
C TYR A 71 -7.22 -25.59 -33.41
N THR A 72 -6.73 -26.22 -32.35
CA THR A 72 -6.58 -27.67 -32.27
C THR A 72 -7.93 -28.39 -32.38
N SER A 73 -8.99 -27.83 -31.78
CA SER A 73 -10.36 -28.41 -31.90
C SER A 73 -10.91 -28.38 -33.31
N LEU A 74 -10.54 -27.37 -34.14
CA LEU A 74 -10.93 -27.34 -35.57
C LEU A 74 -10.19 -28.38 -36.41
N ILE A 75 -8.92 -28.62 -36.12
CA ILE A 75 -8.14 -29.68 -36.76
C ILE A 75 -8.73 -31.06 -36.42
N VAL A 76 -9.03 -31.29 -35.12
CA VAL A 76 -9.68 -32.53 -34.67
C VAL A 76 -11.04 -32.72 -35.35
N LEU A 77 -11.84 -31.66 -35.51
CA LEU A 77 -13.11 -31.70 -36.24
C LEU A 77 -12.89 -32.18 -37.68
N SER A 78 -11.97 -31.56 -38.44
CA SER A 78 -11.70 -31.89 -39.84
C SER A 78 -11.20 -33.31 -40.02
N VAL A 79 -10.27 -33.76 -39.15
CA VAL A 79 -9.77 -35.14 -39.15
C VAL A 79 -10.90 -36.13 -38.91
N SER A 80 -11.71 -35.89 -37.85
CA SER A 80 -12.81 -36.80 -37.47
C SER A 80 -13.86 -36.93 -38.55
N ILE A 81 -14.23 -35.82 -39.22
CA ILE A 81 -15.17 -35.82 -40.32
C ILE A 81 -14.62 -36.64 -41.52
N THR A 82 -13.35 -36.41 -41.85
CA THR A 82 -12.68 -37.09 -42.96
C THR A 82 -12.57 -38.59 -42.70
N VAL A 83 -12.17 -38.98 -41.50
CA VAL A 83 -12.08 -40.41 -41.12
C VAL A 83 -13.44 -41.08 -41.14
N LEU A 84 -14.48 -40.45 -40.59
CA LEU A 84 -15.84 -41.00 -40.61
C LEU A 84 -16.36 -41.14 -42.04
N SER A 85 -16.18 -40.12 -42.86
CA SER A 85 -16.59 -40.16 -44.27
C SER A 85 -15.84 -41.23 -45.07
N TYR A 86 -14.54 -41.44 -44.79
CA TYR A 86 -13.74 -42.50 -45.42
C TYR A 86 -14.17 -43.91 -44.99
N ILE A 87 -14.56 -44.12 -43.74
CA ILE A 87 -15.12 -45.38 -43.25
C ILE A 87 -16.46 -45.66 -43.90
N LEU A 88 -17.36 -44.68 -43.95
CA LEU A 88 -18.66 -44.78 -44.55
C LEU A 88 -18.61 -45.15 -46.05
N ARG A 89 -17.58 -44.67 -46.77
CA ARG A 89 -17.30 -45.05 -48.14
C ARG A 89 -17.33 -46.56 -48.35
N LYS A 90 -16.65 -47.32 -47.46
CA LYS A 90 -16.53 -48.80 -47.61
C LYS A 90 -17.86 -49.50 -47.41
N TYR A 91 -18.69 -49.01 -46.47
CA TYR A 91 -20.00 -49.60 -46.19
C TYR A 91 -21.05 -49.26 -47.26
N LEU A 92 -20.89 -48.18 -47.99
CA LEU A 92 -21.87 -47.68 -48.95
C LEU A 92 -21.50 -47.98 -50.43
N GLY A 93 -20.45 -48.75 -50.65
CA GLY A 93 -20.02 -49.17 -52.00
C GLY A 93 -19.56 -48.04 -52.93
N LEU A 94 -19.12 -46.91 -52.35
CA LEU A 94 -18.67 -45.75 -53.12
C LEU A 94 -17.26 -45.94 -53.67
N ASN A 95 -17.11 -45.96 -54.98
CA ASN A 95 -15.82 -46.11 -55.65
C ASN A 95 -15.15 -44.76 -55.93
N THR A 96 -14.96 -43.94 -54.85
CA THR A 96 -14.28 -42.66 -54.92
C THR A 96 -12.79 -42.81 -54.63
N LYS A 97 -11.92 -41.97 -55.25
CA LYS A 97 -10.45 -42.03 -55.01
C LYS A 97 -10.10 -41.56 -53.62
N SER A 98 -9.20 -42.25 -52.90
CA SER A 98 -8.78 -41.92 -51.52
C SER A 98 -8.13 -40.55 -51.43
N SER A 99 -7.45 -40.08 -52.48
CA SER A 99 -6.84 -38.74 -52.52
C SER A 99 -7.86 -37.61 -52.37
N LEU A 100 -9.11 -37.80 -52.80
CA LEU A 100 -10.18 -36.81 -52.69
C LEU A 100 -10.48 -36.45 -51.20
N TYR A 101 -10.43 -37.43 -50.32
CA TYR A 101 -10.65 -37.23 -48.89
C TYR A 101 -9.52 -36.40 -48.24
N PHE A 102 -8.29 -36.63 -48.71
CA PHE A 102 -7.12 -35.86 -48.24
C PHE A 102 -7.17 -34.41 -48.74
N GLU A 103 -7.56 -34.19 -50.00
CA GLU A 103 -7.74 -32.86 -50.58
C GLU A 103 -8.82 -32.08 -49.83
N VAL A 104 -9.98 -32.68 -49.54
CA VAL A 104 -11.06 -32.07 -48.75
C VAL A 104 -10.56 -31.71 -47.34
N PHE A 105 -9.83 -32.63 -46.69
CA PHE A 105 -9.26 -32.37 -45.36
C PHE A 105 -8.39 -31.12 -45.35
N ILE A 106 -7.45 -31.00 -46.27
CA ILE A 106 -6.53 -29.85 -46.33
C ILE A 106 -7.30 -28.55 -46.59
N ILE A 107 -8.14 -28.53 -47.63
CA ILE A 107 -8.87 -27.34 -48.05
C ILE A 107 -9.84 -26.89 -46.96
N PHE A 108 -10.60 -27.83 -46.38
CA PHE A 108 -11.56 -27.51 -45.34
C PHE A 108 -10.88 -26.96 -44.06
N THR A 109 -9.79 -27.62 -43.62
CA THR A 109 -9.00 -27.14 -42.46
C THR A 109 -8.45 -25.75 -42.70
N PHE A 110 -7.88 -25.50 -43.88
CA PHE A 110 -7.36 -24.18 -44.26
C PHE A 110 -8.48 -23.11 -44.25
N LEU A 111 -9.63 -23.38 -44.86
CA LEU A 111 -10.75 -22.44 -44.90
C LEU A 111 -11.32 -22.16 -43.50
N LEU A 112 -11.42 -23.17 -42.64
CA LEU A 112 -11.82 -22.97 -41.23
C LEU A 112 -10.87 -22.06 -40.51
N ILE A 113 -9.57 -22.31 -40.54
CA ILE A 113 -8.55 -21.51 -39.89
C ILE A 113 -8.54 -20.08 -40.46
N LEU A 114 -8.56 -19.93 -41.77
CA LEU A 114 -8.58 -18.64 -42.46
C LEU A 114 -9.82 -17.82 -42.06
N SER A 115 -11.00 -18.43 -42.01
CA SER A 115 -12.23 -17.74 -41.61
C SER A 115 -12.14 -17.17 -40.19
N ARG A 116 -11.53 -17.93 -39.27
CA ARG A 116 -11.32 -17.47 -37.87
C ARG A 116 -10.25 -16.38 -37.78
N PHE A 117 -9.20 -16.52 -38.58
CA PHE A 117 -8.14 -15.50 -38.67
C PHE A 117 -8.67 -14.17 -39.24
N LEU A 118 -9.49 -14.19 -40.28
CA LEU A 118 -10.12 -12.99 -40.82
C LEU A 118 -11.07 -12.33 -39.81
N MET A 119 -11.85 -13.12 -39.07
CA MET A 119 -12.66 -12.59 -37.96
C MET A 119 -11.79 -11.93 -36.84
N PHE A 120 -10.65 -12.49 -36.55
CA PHE A 120 -9.69 -11.91 -35.63
C PHE A 120 -9.14 -10.58 -36.16
N LEU A 121 -8.76 -10.50 -37.45
CA LEU A 121 -8.24 -9.28 -38.07
C LEU A 121 -9.28 -8.15 -38.14
N THR A 122 -10.53 -8.43 -38.48
CA THR A 122 -11.59 -7.40 -38.51
C THR A 122 -11.86 -6.81 -37.16
N ARG A 123 -11.64 -7.61 -36.12
CA ARG A 123 -11.78 -7.17 -34.73
C ARG A 123 -10.62 -6.31 -34.25
N MET A 124 -9.39 -6.66 -34.63
CA MET A 124 -8.22 -5.84 -34.41
C MET A 124 -8.37 -4.42 -34.99
N LYS A 125 -8.98 -4.31 -36.18
CA LYS A 125 -9.28 -3.00 -36.82
C LYS A 125 -10.30 -2.16 -36.01
N GLY A 126 -11.27 -2.80 -35.35
CA GLY A 126 -12.23 -2.11 -34.48
C GLY A 126 -11.61 -1.53 -33.19
N ILE A 127 -10.56 -2.17 -32.69
CA ILE A 127 -9.78 -1.69 -31.53
C ILE A 127 -8.93 -0.50 -31.94
N ILE A 128 -8.31 -0.52 -33.11
CA ILE A 128 -7.42 0.54 -33.60
C ILE A 128 -8.17 1.88 -33.84
N LYS A 129 -9.47 1.86 -34.15
CA LYS A 129 -10.26 3.08 -34.38
C LYS A 129 -10.62 3.85 -33.12
N LYS A 130 -10.48 3.26 -31.92
CA LYS A 130 -10.79 3.86 -30.61
C LYS A 130 -9.60 4.60 -29.99
N ASP A 131 -8.42 4.50 -30.60
CA ASP A 131 -7.14 4.97 -30.06
C ASP A 131 -6.90 6.50 -30.16
N LEU A 132 -7.77 7.25 -30.84
CA LEU A 132 -7.51 8.66 -31.14
C LEU A 132 -7.79 9.63 -29.98
N ASP A 133 -8.56 9.22 -28.97
CA ASP A 133 -8.93 10.05 -27.82
C ASP A 133 -8.33 9.54 -26.49
N GLN A 134 -7.41 8.57 -26.52
CA GLN A 134 -6.81 8.00 -25.31
C GLN A 134 -5.46 8.62 -24.99
N GLU A 135 -5.19 8.88 -23.69
CA GLU A 135 -3.88 9.33 -23.22
C GLU A 135 -2.77 8.31 -23.51
N ASN A 136 -1.67 8.76 -24.10
CA ASN A 136 -0.50 7.93 -24.36
C ASN A 136 0.23 7.63 -23.05
N VAL A 137 0.45 6.36 -22.74
CA VAL A 137 1.12 5.93 -21.51
C VAL A 137 2.26 4.96 -21.78
N LEU A 138 3.28 5.01 -20.91
CA LEU A 138 4.33 4.00 -20.82
C LEU A 138 4.12 3.17 -19.55
N ILE A 139 4.47 1.88 -19.62
CA ILE A 139 4.53 1.03 -18.43
C ILE A 139 5.99 0.90 -18.00
N TYR A 140 6.29 1.29 -16.77
CA TYR A 140 7.59 1.03 -16.16
C TYR A 140 7.55 -0.32 -15.45
N GLY A 141 8.30 -1.29 -15.98
CA GLY A 141 8.29 -2.70 -15.60
C GLY A 141 7.71 -3.61 -16.68
N ALA A 142 8.58 -4.19 -17.52
CA ALA A 142 8.23 -5.18 -18.55
C ALA A 142 8.23 -6.62 -17.98
N GLY A 143 7.64 -6.79 -16.78
CA GLY A 143 7.43 -8.07 -16.10
C GLY A 143 6.00 -8.59 -16.30
N GLU A 144 5.64 -9.62 -15.54
CA GLU A 144 4.31 -10.25 -15.61
C GLU A 144 3.16 -9.27 -15.37
N SER A 145 3.28 -8.42 -14.35
CA SER A 145 2.27 -7.43 -14.01
C SER A 145 2.06 -6.39 -15.13
N GLY A 146 3.16 -5.95 -15.78
CA GLY A 146 3.08 -5.07 -16.93
C GLY A 146 2.43 -5.73 -18.15
N VAL A 147 2.72 -7.02 -18.38
CA VAL A 147 2.06 -7.82 -19.43
C VAL A 147 0.57 -7.99 -19.15
N LEU A 148 0.17 -8.17 -17.89
CA LEU A 148 -1.25 -8.25 -17.51
C LEU A 148 -2.00 -6.95 -17.83
N LEU A 149 -1.42 -5.78 -17.57
CA LEU A 149 -2.00 -4.49 -17.98
C LEU A 149 -2.17 -4.37 -19.49
N VAL A 150 -1.18 -4.82 -20.27
CA VAL A 150 -1.30 -4.84 -21.75
C VAL A 150 -2.38 -5.83 -22.21
N LYS A 151 -2.51 -6.98 -21.58
CA LYS A 151 -3.61 -7.94 -21.87
C LYS A 151 -4.96 -7.30 -21.59
N GLU A 152 -5.11 -6.67 -20.43
CA GLU A 152 -6.36 -5.99 -20.07
C GLU A 152 -6.70 -4.87 -21.05
N SER A 153 -5.73 -4.03 -21.44
CA SER A 153 -5.97 -2.96 -22.42
C SER A 153 -6.49 -3.45 -23.77
N ARG A 154 -6.14 -4.70 -24.16
CA ARG A 154 -6.62 -5.33 -25.39
C ARG A 154 -8.01 -5.98 -25.26
N ILE A 155 -8.38 -6.37 -24.05
CA ILE A 155 -9.64 -7.11 -23.78
C ILE A 155 -10.75 -6.17 -23.31
N ASN A 156 -10.39 -5.17 -22.48
CA ASN A 156 -11.33 -4.23 -21.89
C ASN A 156 -11.60 -3.04 -22.82
N PRO A 157 -12.80 -2.91 -23.41
CA PRO A 157 -13.12 -1.79 -24.28
C PRO A 157 -13.12 -0.43 -23.56
N ASN A 158 -13.21 -0.44 -22.24
CA ASN A 158 -13.27 0.77 -21.41
C ASN A 158 -11.90 1.10 -20.77
N PHE A 159 -10.82 0.44 -21.20
CA PHE A 159 -9.48 0.77 -20.74
C PHE A 159 -9.13 2.21 -21.17
N PRO A 160 -8.78 3.10 -20.23
CA PRO A 160 -8.72 4.54 -20.50
C PRO A 160 -7.43 5.00 -21.17
N TYR A 161 -6.41 4.14 -21.29
CA TYR A 161 -5.08 4.51 -21.74
C TYR A 161 -4.65 3.78 -23.01
N ARG A 162 -3.86 4.45 -23.85
CA ARG A 162 -3.14 3.86 -24.97
C ARG A 162 -1.71 3.54 -24.54
N ILE A 163 -1.40 2.25 -24.40
CA ILE A 163 -0.05 1.79 -24.00
C ILE A 163 0.86 1.84 -25.22
N ILE A 164 1.87 2.72 -25.18
CA ILE A 164 2.84 2.93 -26.27
C ILE A 164 3.99 1.93 -26.19
N GLY A 165 4.39 1.51 -24.98
CA GLY A 165 5.47 0.56 -24.78
C GLY A 165 5.87 0.44 -23.32
N PHE A 166 7.04 -0.16 -23.14
CA PHE A 166 7.62 -0.41 -21.81
C PHE A 166 8.90 0.37 -21.59
N LEU A 167 9.17 0.63 -20.31
CA LEU A 167 10.46 0.97 -19.72
C LEU A 167 10.86 -0.17 -18.78
N ASP A 168 12.12 -0.58 -18.77
CA ASP A 168 12.66 -1.61 -17.87
C ASP A 168 14.17 -1.42 -17.75
N ASP A 169 14.70 -1.57 -16.52
CA ASP A 169 16.14 -1.42 -16.26
C ASP A 169 16.96 -2.66 -16.66
N ASN A 170 16.31 -3.78 -16.99
CA ASN A 170 16.97 -5.01 -17.35
C ASN A 170 17.56 -4.90 -18.78
N PRO A 171 18.89 -4.91 -18.95
CA PRO A 171 19.54 -4.78 -20.26
C PRO A 171 19.09 -5.84 -21.28
N ASN A 172 18.74 -7.04 -20.81
CA ASN A 172 18.30 -8.14 -21.69
C ASN A 172 16.93 -7.91 -22.33
N LYS A 173 16.15 -6.98 -21.81
CA LYS A 173 14.83 -6.63 -22.35
C LYS A 173 14.85 -5.39 -23.23
N ILE A 174 15.81 -4.49 -22.99
CA ILE A 174 15.90 -3.20 -23.70
C ILE A 174 16.10 -3.42 -25.20
N GLY A 175 15.33 -2.69 -26.01
CA GLY A 175 15.33 -2.81 -27.48
C GLY A 175 14.48 -3.96 -28.03
N GLY A 176 14.13 -4.94 -27.18
CA GLY A 176 13.26 -6.05 -27.51
C GLY A 176 11.77 -5.70 -27.53
N LYS A 177 10.95 -6.71 -27.74
CA LYS A 177 9.47 -6.61 -27.66
C LYS A 177 8.93 -7.55 -26.57
N VAL A 178 8.10 -7.04 -25.69
CA VAL A 178 7.35 -7.81 -24.69
C VAL A 178 5.87 -7.71 -25.03
N TYR A 179 5.24 -8.83 -25.23
CA TYR A 179 3.83 -8.94 -25.67
C TYR A 179 3.47 -8.03 -26.86
N GLY A 180 4.42 -7.91 -27.82
CA GLY A 180 4.27 -7.12 -29.04
C GLY A 180 4.58 -5.61 -28.91
N LEU A 181 4.81 -5.09 -27.70
CA LEU A 181 5.21 -3.71 -27.44
C LEU A 181 6.71 -3.59 -27.19
N ARG A 182 7.32 -2.50 -27.67
CA ARG A 182 8.75 -2.26 -27.56
C ARG A 182 9.14 -1.88 -26.13
N VAL A 183 10.27 -2.37 -25.64
CA VAL A 183 10.96 -1.89 -24.44
C VAL A 183 11.95 -0.83 -24.89
N PHE A 184 11.69 0.43 -24.55
CA PHE A 184 12.43 1.56 -25.11
C PHE A 184 13.78 1.82 -24.42
N GLY A 185 13.86 1.57 -23.10
CA GLY A 185 15.06 1.82 -22.29
C GLY A 185 14.77 1.72 -20.80
N GLY A 186 15.75 2.10 -20.00
CA GLY A 186 15.66 2.23 -18.55
C GLY A 186 15.31 3.66 -18.10
N LEU A 187 15.58 3.92 -16.81
CA LEU A 187 15.31 5.21 -16.17
C LEU A 187 16.06 6.38 -16.81
N ASP A 188 17.24 6.15 -17.31
CA ASP A 188 18.12 7.11 -17.99
C ASP A 188 17.51 7.72 -19.25
N LYS A 189 16.63 7.00 -19.93
CA LYS A 189 15.99 7.41 -21.19
C LYS A 189 14.56 7.92 -21.07
N VAL A 190 14.00 7.95 -19.86
CA VAL A 190 12.59 8.31 -19.65
C VAL A 190 12.27 9.67 -20.27
N LYS A 191 13.08 10.70 -20.01
CA LYS A 191 12.84 12.07 -20.50
C LYS A 191 12.78 12.13 -22.03
N GLU A 192 13.79 11.57 -22.70
CA GLU A 192 13.85 11.52 -24.17
C GLU A 192 12.62 10.83 -24.79
N ILE A 193 12.19 9.72 -24.18
CA ILE A 193 11.09 8.92 -24.71
C ILE A 193 9.74 9.62 -24.50
N VAL A 194 9.56 10.26 -23.32
CA VAL A 194 8.36 11.02 -22.98
C VAL A 194 8.15 12.16 -23.99
N GLU A 195 9.18 12.98 -24.24
CA GLU A 195 9.13 14.09 -25.20
C GLU A 195 8.90 13.60 -26.63
N LYS A 196 9.61 12.54 -27.06
CA LYS A 196 9.56 12.04 -28.44
C LYS A 196 8.24 11.35 -28.80
N ARG A 197 7.51 10.81 -27.82
CA ARG A 197 6.31 10.00 -28.02
C ARG A 197 5.03 10.64 -27.48
N ASP A 198 5.11 11.89 -27.02
CA ASP A 198 3.97 12.60 -26.46
C ASP A 198 3.28 11.79 -25.35
N ILE A 199 4.07 11.40 -24.34
CA ILE A 199 3.60 10.59 -23.21
C ILE A 199 3.13 11.51 -22.09
N SER A 200 1.88 11.39 -21.72
CA SER A 200 1.27 12.16 -20.62
C SER A 200 1.34 11.44 -19.27
N LYS A 201 1.56 10.10 -19.30
CA LYS A 201 1.48 9.31 -18.06
C LYS A 201 2.41 8.10 -18.07
N ILE A 202 2.98 7.78 -16.91
CA ILE A 202 3.71 6.53 -16.65
C ILE A 202 2.94 5.69 -15.63
N ILE A 203 2.81 4.39 -15.91
CA ILE A 203 2.25 3.41 -14.97
C ILE A 203 3.41 2.55 -14.46
N ILE A 204 3.74 2.67 -13.17
CA ILE A 204 4.73 1.80 -12.53
C ILE A 204 4.07 0.47 -12.21
N SER A 205 4.54 -0.60 -12.86
CA SER A 205 4.01 -1.97 -12.72
C SER A 205 5.11 -2.91 -12.23
N MET A 206 5.55 -2.69 -11.01
CA MET A 206 6.62 -3.43 -10.35
C MET A 206 6.24 -3.78 -8.90
N PRO A 207 5.19 -4.58 -8.67
CA PRO A 207 4.66 -4.85 -7.32
C PRO A 207 5.66 -5.54 -6.40
N SER A 208 6.63 -6.29 -6.92
CA SER A 208 7.69 -6.95 -6.16
C SER A 208 8.95 -6.09 -5.96
N ALA A 209 8.98 -4.85 -6.46
CA ALA A 209 10.13 -3.98 -6.27
C ALA A 209 10.15 -3.40 -4.84
N SER A 210 11.36 -3.22 -4.29
CA SER A 210 11.51 -2.52 -3.01
C SER A 210 11.01 -1.08 -3.09
N GLN A 211 10.50 -0.55 -2.00
CA GLN A 211 10.01 0.83 -1.92
C GLN A 211 11.12 1.84 -2.25
N ASN A 212 12.38 1.54 -1.88
CA ASN A 212 13.54 2.35 -2.26
C ASN A 212 13.70 2.44 -3.78
N LYS A 213 13.51 1.33 -4.50
CA LYS A 213 13.57 1.33 -5.97
C LYS A 213 12.45 2.17 -6.58
N ILE A 214 11.23 2.01 -6.07
CA ILE A 214 10.07 2.82 -6.51
C ILE A 214 10.31 4.30 -6.25
N SER A 215 10.78 4.67 -5.06
CA SER A 215 11.10 6.05 -4.69
C SER A 215 12.17 6.66 -5.62
N ASN A 216 13.23 5.93 -5.96
CA ASN A 216 14.25 6.40 -6.89
C ASN A 216 13.70 6.63 -8.31
N ILE A 217 12.87 5.73 -8.80
CA ILE A 217 12.16 5.88 -10.08
C ILE A 217 11.28 7.14 -10.05
N LEU A 218 10.51 7.32 -8.97
CA LEU A 218 9.65 8.49 -8.81
C LEU A 218 10.43 9.79 -8.73
N LYS A 219 11.58 9.83 -8.05
CA LYS A 219 12.46 11.01 -7.98
C LYS A 219 12.93 11.45 -9.37
N GLU A 220 13.30 10.51 -10.24
CA GLU A 220 13.74 10.82 -11.61
C GLU A 220 12.56 11.24 -12.51
N ILE A 221 11.45 10.52 -12.46
CA ILE A 221 10.25 10.85 -13.26
C ILE A 221 9.69 12.22 -12.84
N ASN A 222 9.74 12.56 -11.56
CA ASN A 222 9.26 13.85 -11.05
C ASN A 222 10.09 15.07 -11.54
N LYS A 223 11.28 14.87 -12.12
CA LYS A 223 12.04 15.95 -12.76
C LYS A 223 11.43 16.38 -14.11
N ILE A 224 10.53 15.57 -14.69
CA ILE A 224 9.89 15.83 -15.97
C ILE A 224 8.59 16.60 -15.70
N GLU A 225 8.42 17.74 -16.34
CA GLU A 225 7.20 18.55 -16.23
C GLU A 225 6.03 17.88 -16.97
N ASP A 226 4.80 18.16 -16.55
CA ASP A 226 3.53 17.69 -17.15
C ASP A 226 3.37 16.16 -17.29
N LEU A 227 4.17 15.38 -16.56
CA LEU A 227 4.10 13.92 -16.57
C LEU A 227 3.42 13.40 -15.30
N SER A 228 2.27 12.75 -15.47
CA SER A 228 1.57 12.12 -14.35
C SER A 228 2.01 10.67 -14.15
N VAL A 229 1.93 10.16 -12.91
CA VAL A 229 2.34 8.79 -12.59
C VAL A 229 1.25 8.06 -11.82
N LYS A 230 1.03 6.80 -12.18
CA LYS A 230 0.20 5.85 -11.40
C LYS A 230 1.01 4.62 -11.02
N ILE A 231 0.61 3.97 -9.96
CA ILE A 231 1.26 2.73 -9.47
C ILE A 231 0.23 1.60 -9.47
N LEU A 232 0.64 0.42 -9.93
CA LEU A 232 -0.06 -0.83 -9.71
C LEU A 232 0.42 -1.41 -8.37
N PRO A 233 -0.44 -1.50 -7.34
CA PRO A 233 -0.07 -2.06 -6.03
C PRO A 233 0.18 -3.58 -6.11
N ASN A 234 0.57 -4.19 -4.99
CA ASN A 234 0.88 -5.63 -4.90
C ASN A 234 -0.27 -6.51 -5.37
N VAL A 235 0.08 -7.60 -6.05
CA VAL A 235 -0.84 -8.52 -6.74
C VAL A 235 -1.66 -9.36 -5.76
N ASP A 236 -1.24 -9.51 -4.52
CA ASP A 236 -1.94 -10.32 -3.51
C ASP A 236 -3.38 -9.83 -3.22
N ASN A 237 -3.66 -8.57 -3.53
CA ASN A 237 -5.00 -7.97 -3.45
C ASN A 237 -5.78 -7.99 -4.79
N LEU A 238 -5.21 -8.58 -5.85
CA LEU A 238 -5.76 -8.56 -7.22
C LEU A 238 -6.90 -9.56 -7.46
N ILE A 239 -7.17 -10.47 -6.53
CA ILE A 239 -8.02 -11.66 -6.77
C ILE A 239 -9.51 -11.36 -6.60
N GLU A 240 -9.90 -10.28 -5.89
CA GLU A 240 -11.32 -10.07 -5.56
C GLU A 240 -12.13 -9.31 -6.63
N ASP A 241 -11.56 -8.39 -7.42
CA ASP A 241 -12.35 -7.52 -8.32
C ASP A 241 -12.11 -7.67 -9.84
N GLY A 242 -11.18 -8.48 -10.29
CA GLY A 242 -11.00 -8.85 -11.70
C GLY A 242 -10.66 -7.72 -12.68
N ASN A 243 -10.47 -6.47 -12.27
CA ASN A 243 -10.25 -5.32 -13.12
C ASN A 243 -9.02 -4.51 -12.66
N LEU A 244 -7.87 -4.70 -13.33
CA LEU A 244 -6.60 -4.05 -12.97
C LEU A 244 -6.66 -2.52 -13.09
N THR A 245 -7.53 -2.00 -13.95
CA THR A 245 -7.67 -0.55 -14.16
C THR A 245 -8.20 0.17 -12.92
N THR A 246 -9.11 -0.46 -12.17
CA THR A 246 -9.66 0.10 -10.92
C THR A 246 -8.64 0.10 -9.79
N GLN A 247 -7.61 -0.71 -9.90
CA GLN A 247 -6.55 -0.84 -8.90
C GLN A 247 -5.37 0.10 -9.14
N LEU A 248 -5.29 0.74 -10.31
CA LEU A 248 -4.30 1.79 -10.57
C LEU A 248 -4.57 2.99 -9.67
N ARG A 249 -3.71 3.18 -8.68
CA ARG A 249 -3.82 4.30 -7.75
C ARG A 249 -2.84 5.42 -8.07
N ASN A 250 -3.16 6.61 -7.65
CA ASN A 250 -2.22 7.73 -7.65
C ASN A 250 -1.07 7.44 -6.67
N ILE A 251 0.06 8.11 -6.89
CA ILE A 251 1.21 8.06 -5.98
C ILE A 251 0.75 8.61 -4.63
N LYS A 252 1.06 7.87 -3.58
CA LYS A 252 0.97 8.33 -2.20
C LYS A 252 2.31 8.90 -1.76
N LEU A 253 2.28 9.70 -0.73
CA LEU A 253 3.49 10.31 -0.19
C LEU A 253 4.47 9.27 0.38
N GLU A 254 3.94 8.18 0.92
CA GLU A 254 4.70 7.03 1.41
C GLU A 254 5.58 6.41 0.31
N ASP A 255 5.08 6.37 -0.92
CA ASP A 255 5.83 5.83 -2.07
C ASP A 255 7.09 6.68 -2.39
N LEU A 256 7.04 7.99 -2.11
CA LEU A 256 8.18 8.90 -2.32
C LEU A 256 9.29 8.74 -1.28
N LEU A 257 8.95 8.27 -0.08
CA LEU A 257 9.89 8.12 1.02
C LEU A 257 10.74 6.85 0.94
N GLY A 258 10.34 5.89 0.10
CA GLY A 258 11.12 4.69 -0.18
C GLY A 258 11.30 3.77 1.02
N ARG A 259 10.39 3.81 2.01
CA ARG A 259 10.50 2.96 3.19
C ARG A 259 10.03 1.55 2.92
N GLU A 260 10.84 0.58 3.32
CA GLU A 260 10.50 -0.84 3.22
C GLU A 260 9.50 -1.22 4.32
N GLU A 261 8.60 -2.15 4.00
CA GLU A 261 7.75 -2.79 5.00
C GLU A 261 8.64 -3.51 6.03
N ILE A 262 8.35 -3.29 7.31
CA ILE A 262 9.14 -3.84 8.40
C ILE A 262 8.74 -5.29 8.59
N LYS A 263 9.76 -6.16 8.70
CA LYS A 263 9.59 -7.53 9.18
C LYS A 263 9.73 -7.53 10.70
N ILE A 264 8.63 -7.61 11.40
CA ILE A 264 8.60 -7.80 12.86
C ILE A 264 8.69 -9.29 13.21
N ASN A 265 9.22 -9.59 14.39
CA ASN A 265 9.18 -10.94 14.92
C ASN A 265 7.76 -11.28 15.41
N THR A 266 6.92 -11.71 14.49
CA THR A 266 5.49 -11.97 14.74
C THR A 266 5.27 -13.00 15.86
N LYS A 267 6.19 -13.92 16.08
CA LYS A 267 6.10 -14.94 17.15
C LYS A 267 6.28 -14.32 18.52
N GLU A 268 7.35 -13.55 18.73
CA GLU A 268 7.62 -12.89 20.03
C GLU A 268 6.51 -11.88 20.37
N VAL A 269 6.05 -11.10 19.39
CA VAL A 269 4.93 -10.17 19.57
C VAL A 269 3.63 -10.91 19.91
N PHE A 270 3.37 -12.05 19.28
CA PHE A 270 2.21 -12.87 19.59
C PHE A 270 2.25 -13.38 21.03
N GLU A 271 3.39 -13.95 21.47
CA GLU A 271 3.59 -14.46 22.84
C GLU A 271 3.46 -13.33 23.89
N PHE A 272 3.86 -12.10 23.56
CA PHE A 272 3.76 -10.95 24.44
C PHE A 272 2.33 -10.42 24.61
N ILE A 273 1.49 -10.50 23.56
CA ILE A 273 0.14 -9.87 23.51
C ILE A 273 -0.97 -10.89 23.79
N GLN A 274 -0.81 -12.14 23.35
CA GLN A 274 -1.87 -13.15 23.45
C GLN A 274 -2.37 -13.29 24.89
N ASP A 275 -3.69 -13.38 25.05
CA ASP A 275 -4.40 -13.58 26.33
C ASP A 275 -4.16 -12.49 27.40
N LYS A 276 -3.55 -11.34 27.05
CA LYS A 276 -3.28 -10.21 27.94
C LYS A 276 -4.42 -9.18 27.93
N VAL A 277 -4.61 -8.54 29.06
CA VAL A 277 -5.42 -7.32 29.19
C VAL A 277 -4.56 -6.11 28.94
N ILE A 278 -4.84 -5.37 27.88
CA ILE A 278 -3.98 -4.28 27.41
C ILE A 278 -4.70 -2.94 27.55
N PHE A 279 -4.05 -2.01 28.23
CA PHE A 279 -4.47 -0.62 28.31
C PHE A 279 -3.75 0.24 27.29
N ILE A 280 -4.49 1.11 26.62
CA ILE A 280 -3.95 2.12 25.73
C ILE A 280 -4.52 3.48 26.14
N THR A 281 -3.68 4.41 26.54
CA THR A 281 -4.12 5.78 26.81
C THR A 281 -3.92 6.63 25.58
N GLY A 282 -4.87 7.49 25.24
CA GLY A 282 -4.81 8.32 24.03
C GLY A 282 -5.08 7.52 22.75
N GLY A 283 -5.93 6.51 22.81
CA GLY A 283 -6.27 5.66 21.65
C GLY A 283 -7.04 6.37 20.54
N GLY A 284 -7.61 7.55 20.78
CA GLY A 284 -8.18 8.40 19.74
C GLY A 284 -7.17 9.17 18.91
N GLY A 285 -5.89 9.17 19.33
CA GLY A 285 -4.77 9.76 18.58
C GLY A 285 -4.26 8.85 17.48
N SER A 286 -3.44 9.41 16.56
CA SER A 286 -2.92 8.67 15.38
C SER A 286 -2.10 7.43 15.74
N ILE A 287 -1.25 7.51 16.77
CA ILE A 287 -0.42 6.36 17.20
C ILE A 287 -1.25 5.40 18.05
N GLY A 288 -2.05 5.92 19.00
CA GLY A 288 -2.86 5.09 19.88
C GLY A 288 -3.89 4.25 19.12
N SER A 289 -4.56 4.83 18.12
CA SER A 289 -5.51 4.12 17.26
C SER A 289 -4.85 3.02 16.44
N GLU A 290 -3.66 3.28 15.89
CA GLU A 290 -2.93 2.27 15.14
C GLU A 290 -2.37 1.16 16.05
N LEU A 291 -1.90 1.49 17.27
CA LEU A 291 -1.53 0.48 18.26
C LEU A 291 -2.70 -0.47 18.55
N ILE A 292 -3.91 0.06 18.76
CA ILE A 292 -5.11 -0.75 18.95
C ILE A 292 -5.35 -1.67 17.74
N ASN A 293 -5.28 -1.14 16.51
CA ASN A 293 -5.46 -1.89 15.28
C ASN A 293 -4.41 -3.00 15.08
N GLN A 294 -3.14 -2.74 15.44
CA GLN A 294 -2.08 -3.73 15.31
C GLN A 294 -2.19 -4.81 16.40
N ILE A 295 -2.41 -4.42 17.66
CA ILE A 295 -2.56 -5.33 18.81
C ILE A 295 -3.75 -6.26 18.61
N ALA A 296 -4.86 -5.78 18.05
CA ALA A 296 -6.05 -6.57 17.76
C ALA A 296 -5.80 -7.82 16.91
N LYS A 297 -4.73 -7.83 16.10
CA LYS A 297 -4.34 -8.97 15.25
C LYS A 297 -3.74 -10.15 16.02
N TYR A 298 -3.30 -9.93 17.27
CA TYR A 298 -2.54 -10.90 18.08
C TYR A 298 -3.37 -11.52 19.20
N ASN A 299 -4.70 -11.55 19.09
CA ASN A 299 -5.64 -12.17 20.01
C ASN A 299 -5.43 -11.77 21.49
N PRO A 300 -5.42 -10.47 21.84
CA PRO A 300 -5.39 -10.06 23.24
C PRO A 300 -6.67 -10.53 23.94
N LYS A 301 -6.60 -10.79 25.24
CA LYS A 301 -7.79 -11.11 26.05
C LYS A 301 -8.79 -9.97 26.08
N LYS A 302 -8.30 -8.74 26.20
CA LYS A 302 -9.10 -7.52 26.21
C LYS A 302 -8.25 -6.29 25.89
N ILE A 303 -8.80 -5.33 25.14
CA ILE A 303 -8.22 -4.01 24.95
C ILE A 303 -9.12 -2.96 25.60
N ILE A 304 -8.53 -2.14 26.47
CA ILE A 304 -9.20 -0.98 27.07
C ILE A 304 -8.53 0.28 26.56
N ASN A 305 -9.30 1.10 25.85
CA ASN A 305 -8.89 2.43 25.43
C ASN A 305 -9.30 3.47 26.48
N ILE A 306 -8.34 4.20 27.05
CA ILE A 306 -8.57 5.32 27.96
C ILE A 306 -8.38 6.60 27.16
N GLU A 307 -9.46 7.30 26.84
CA GLU A 307 -9.45 8.44 25.94
C GLU A 307 -10.40 9.54 26.44
N ILE A 308 -10.02 10.79 26.27
CA ILE A 308 -10.86 11.94 26.61
C ILE A 308 -11.76 12.37 25.45
N ASN A 309 -11.38 12.07 24.20
CA ASN A 309 -12.11 12.44 22.99
C ASN A 309 -13.16 11.38 22.66
N GLU A 310 -14.40 11.66 23.02
CA GLU A 310 -15.57 10.80 22.80
C GLU A 310 -15.75 10.49 21.30
N ASN A 311 -15.73 11.50 20.43
CA ASN A 311 -16.02 11.32 19.01
C ASN A 311 -15.01 10.40 18.32
N ALA A 312 -13.71 10.61 18.56
CA ALA A 312 -12.66 9.75 18.00
C ALA A 312 -12.79 8.30 18.49
N SER A 313 -13.13 8.13 19.77
CA SER A 313 -13.33 6.82 20.39
C SER A 313 -14.52 6.07 19.81
N TYR A 314 -15.64 6.75 19.61
CA TYR A 314 -16.85 6.16 19.04
C TYR A 314 -16.63 5.65 17.61
N LEU A 315 -16.01 6.48 16.76
CA LEU A 315 -15.71 6.09 15.37
C LEU A 315 -14.78 4.87 15.31
N MET A 316 -13.76 4.84 16.17
CA MET A 316 -12.83 3.72 16.26
C MET A 316 -13.53 2.44 16.74
N GLU A 317 -14.43 2.53 17.74
CA GLU A 317 -15.18 1.37 18.23
C GLU A 317 -16.05 0.75 17.13
N LEU A 318 -16.70 1.58 16.30
CA LEU A 318 -17.49 1.10 15.16
C LEU A 318 -16.61 0.38 14.12
N GLU A 319 -15.44 0.93 13.83
CA GLU A 319 -14.50 0.31 12.89
C GLU A 319 -13.98 -1.03 13.41
N LEU A 320 -13.55 -1.08 14.68
CA LEU A 320 -13.02 -2.30 15.30
C LEU A 320 -14.07 -3.41 15.39
N LYS A 321 -15.31 -3.11 15.75
CA LYS A 321 -16.42 -4.09 15.77
C LYS A 321 -16.66 -4.71 14.39
N ARG A 322 -16.53 -3.91 13.32
CA ARG A 322 -16.68 -4.40 11.95
C ARG A 322 -15.49 -5.28 11.53
N LYS A 323 -14.27 -4.87 11.88
CA LYS A 323 -13.02 -5.53 11.43
C LYS A 323 -12.66 -6.74 12.29
N TYR A 324 -12.91 -6.66 13.59
CA TYR A 324 -12.59 -7.68 14.57
C TYR A 324 -13.82 -8.01 15.46
N PRO A 325 -14.85 -8.73 14.94
CA PRO A 325 -16.12 -8.95 15.65
C PRO A 325 -15.99 -9.68 16.99
N TYR A 326 -14.91 -10.45 17.17
CA TYR A 326 -14.68 -11.26 18.38
C TYR A 326 -13.75 -10.59 19.40
N LEU A 327 -13.25 -9.39 19.10
CA LEU A 327 -12.37 -8.66 20.00
C LEU A 327 -13.15 -8.09 21.18
N ASP A 328 -12.74 -8.42 22.40
CA ASP A 328 -13.25 -7.75 23.60
C ASP A 328 -12.57 -6.37 23.76
N TYR A 329 -13.16 -5.38 23.12
CA TYR A 329 -12.70 -3.98 23.12
C TYR A 329 -13.67 -3.10 23.88
N LYS A 330 -13.13 -2.19 24.69
CA LYS A 330 -13.92 -1.19 25.39
C LYS A 330 -13.21 0.15 25.47
N THR A 331 -13.96 1.22 25.24
CA THR A 331 -13.51 2.59 25.54
C THR A 331 -14.01 3.00 26.91
N GLU A 332 -13.11 3.57 27.73
CA GLU A 332 -13.41 4.30 28.97
C GLU A 332 -13.08 5.77 28.76
N ILE A 333 -14.09 6.63 28.83
CA ILE A 333 -13.88 8.07 28.71
C ILE A 333 -13.29 8.58 30.03
N ALA A 334 -12.00 8.91 29.99
CA ALA A 334 -11.26 9.39 31.16
C ALA A 334 -10.02 10.20 30.75
N SER A 335 -9.65 11.14 31.63
CA SER A 335 -8.41 11.90 31.51
C SER A 335 -7.28 11.22 32.31
N VAL A 336 -6.07 11.17 31.77
CA VAL A 336 -4.88 10.73 32.53
C VAL A 336 -4.55 11.66 33.70
N ARG A 337 -5.13 12.85 33.74
CA ARG A 337 -4.99 13.81 34.85
C ARG A 337 -5.77 13.40 36.09
N ASP A 338 -6.81 12.55 35.93
CA ASP A 338 -7.72 12.10 36.98
C ASP A 338 -7.21 10.77 37.56
N PHE A 339 -6.44 10.89 38.64
CA PHE A 339 -5.86 9.74 39.34
C PHE A 339 -6.94 8.79 39.89
N ASP A 340 -8.01 9.32 40.50
CA ASP A 340 -9.05 8.51 41.14
C ASP A 340 -9.79 7.66 40.08
N LYS A 341 -10.10 8.27 38.93
CA LYS A 341 -10.72 7.54 37.82
C LYS A 341 -9.78 6.48 37.27
N LEU A 342 -8.48 6.76 37.10
CA LEU A 342 -7.49 5.77 36.68
C LEU A 342 -7.40 4.62 37.67
N ASP A 343 -7.32 4.91 38.96
CA ASP A 343 -7.25 3.89 40.02
C ASP A 343 -8.45 2.93 39.99
N ILE A 344 -9.67 3.46 39.81
CA ILE A 344 -10.88 2.66 39.63
C ILE A 344 -10.77 1.76 38.39
N LEU A 345 -10.27 2.28 37.26
CA LEU A 345 -10.15 1.52 36.02
C LEU A 345 -9.11 0.42 36.12
N PHE A 346 -7.95 0.71 36.70
CA PHE A 346 -6.89 -0.29 36.93
C PHE A 346 -7.36 -1.41 37.88
N ASN A 347 -8.05 -1.06 38.96
CA ASN A 347 -8.62 -2.05 39.87
C ASN A 347 -9.67 -2.95 39.17
N LYS A 348 -10.51 -2.34 38.34
CA LYS A 348 -11.60 -3.03 37.61
C LYS A 348 -11.09 -4.01 36.58
N TYR A 349 -10.12 -3.60 35.75
CA TYR A 349 -9.68 -4.36 34.59
C TYR A 349 -8.40 -5.14 34.80
N LYS A 350 -7.55 -4.77 35.77
CA LYS A 350 -6.26 -5.39 36.11
C LYS A 350 -5.42 -5.62 34.87
N PRO A 351 -4.94 -4.54 34.21
CA PRO A 351 -4.17 -4.66 32.98
C PRO A 351 -2.82 -5.34 33.22
N ASP A 352 -2.35 -6.11 32.21
CA ASP A 352 -1.04 -6.69 32.18
C ASP A 352 -0.02 -5.74 31.54
N ILE A 353 -0.43 -5.06 30.45
CA ILE A 353 0.42 -4.20 29.62
C ILE A 353 -0.27 -2.86 29.40
N LEU A 354 0.52 -1.78 29.40
CA LEU A 354 0.01 -0.45 29.10
C LEU A 354 0.88 0.29 28.07
N PHE A 355 0.24 0.83 27.03
CA PHE A 355 0.85 1.79 26.09
C PHE A 355 0.33 3.19 26.37
N HIS A 356 1.24 4.09 26.80
CA HIS A 356 0.91 5.46 27.17
C HIS A 356 1.16 6.41 25.98
N ALA A 357 0.11 6.64 25.16
CA ALA A 357 0.15 7.54 24.01
C ALA A 357 -0.60 8.87 24.24
N ALA A 358 -1.26 9.05 25.38
CA ALA A 358 -1.95 10.29 25.75
C ALA A 358 -0.94 11.41 26.04
N ALA A 359 -0.87 12.41 25.16
CA ALA A 359 -0.01 13.59 25.36
C ALA A 359 -0.49 14.78 24.52
N HIS A 360 -0.24 15.99 24.99
CA HIS A 360 -0.28 17.20 24.17
C HIS A 360 1.01 17.32 23.37
N LYS A 361 0.92 17.41 22.01
CA LYS A 361 2.08 17.29 21.09
C LYS A 361 2.36 18.55 20.25
N HIS A 362 1.43 19.49 20.18
CA HIS A 362 1.55 20.65 19.30
C HIS A 362 2.41 21.75 19.97
N VAL A 363 3.65 21.91 19.48
CA VAL A 363 4.64 22.86 20.03
C VAL A 363 4.06 24.27 20.15
N PRO A 364 3.45 24.91 19.12
CA PRO A 364 2.97 26.29 19.24
C PRO A 364 1.88 26.46 20.30
N LEU A 365 1.01 25.46 20.47
CA LEU A 365 -0.05 25.53 21.49
C LEU A 365 0.52 25.38 22.89
N MET A 366 1.49 24.49 23.08
CA MET A 366 2.11 24.24 24.39
C MET A 366 3.08 25.36 24.79
N GLU A 367 3.67 26.08 23.86
CA GLU A 367 4.39 27.31 24.14
C GLU A 367 3.49 28.41 24.74
N ASN A 368 2.26 28.49 24.28
CA ASN A 368 1.28 29.46 24.77
C ASN A 368 0.50 28.97 26.02
N ASN A 369 0.52 27.66 26.30
CA ASN A 369 -0.22 27.04 27.41
C ASN A 369 0.68 26.03 28.13
N PRO A 370 1.79 26.47 28.77
CA PRO A 370 2.73 25.55 29.41
C PRO A 370 2.11 24.80 30.60
N GLU A 371 1.14 25.39 31.29
CA GLU A 371 0.41 24.77 32.38
C GLU A 371 -0.37 23.53 31.91
N GLU A 372 -0.96 23.58 30.70
CA GLU A 372 -1.68 22.45 30.16
C GLU A 372 -0.73 21.32 29.71
N ALA A 373 0.44 21.68 29.17
CA ALA A 373 1.49 20.71 28.85
C ALA A 373 1.98 20.00 30.13
N ILE A 374 2.20 20.72 31.21
CA ILE A 374 2.65 20.17 32.51
C ILE A 374 1.57 19.27 33.11
N LYS A 375 0.32 19.76 33.20
CA LYS A 375 -0.82 18.98 33.76
C LYS A 375 -1.02 17.68 33.01
N ASN A 376 -1.06 17.73 31.68
CA ASN A 376 -1.39 16.55 30.89
C ASN A 376 -0.18 15.61 30.74
N ASN A 377 0.97 16.15 30.32
CA ASN A 377 2.11 15.29 30.01
C ASN A 377 2.81 14.84 31.30
N ILE A 378 3.17 15.77 32.22
CA ILE A 378 3.95 15.41 33.40
C ILE A 378 3.07 14.76 34.47
N PHE A 379 2.02 15.46 34.94
CA PHE A 379 1.18 14.91 36.00
C PHE A 379 0.37 13.73 35.54
N GLY A 380 -0.14 13.74 34.28
CA GLY A 380 -0.81 12.59 33.69
C GLY A 380 0.07 11.36 33.60
N THR A 381 1.33 11.51 33.15
CA THR A 381 2.31 10.41 33.11
C THR A 381 2.65 9.90 34.51
N LYS A 382 2.79 10.78 35.49
CA LYS A 382 2.99 10.38 36.89
C LYS A 382 1.83 9.55 37.41
N ASN A 383 0.58 9.98 37.21
CA ASN A 383 -0.60 9.24 37.64
C ASN A 383 -0.65 7.84 37.01
N VAL A 384 -0.36 7.76 35.70
CA VAL A 384 -0.30 6.47 34.99
C VAL A 384 0.78 5.58 35.59
N ALA A 385 2.01 6.11 35.82
CA ALA A 385 3.11 5.33 36.38
C ALA A 385 2.82 4.86 37.81
N GLU A 386 2.20 5.68 38.65
CA GLU A 386 1.76 5.30 40.01
C GLU A 386 0.74 4.15 39.98
N CYS A 387 -0.26 4.23 39.10
CA CYS A 387 -1.22 3.14 38.94
C CYS A 387 -0.53 1.86 38.42
N CYS A 388 0.35 1.96 37.43
CA CYS A 388 1.06 0.80 36.90
C CYS A 388 1.89 0.07 37.97
N LEU A 389 2.60 0.84 38.80
CA LEU A 389 3.36 0.29 39.92
C LEU A 389 2.46 -0.33 40.99
N LYS A 390 1.39 0.38 41.41
CA LYS A 390 0.41 -0.07 42.41
C LYS A 390 -0.24 -1.40 42.00
N TYR A 391 -0.59 -1.57 40.74
CA TYR A 391 -1.26 -2.75 40.20
C TYR A 391 -0.29 -3.77 39.57
N LYS A 392 1.02 -3.56 39.64
CA LYS A 392 2.12 -4.48 39.24
C LYS A 392 1.97 -4.96 37.79
N LEU A 393 1.86 -4.02 36.85
CA LEU A 393 1.82 -4.37 35.43
C LEU A 393 3.14 -5.02 35.00
N GLU A 394 3.07 -5.91 34.02
CA GLU A 394 4.26 -6.57 33.46
C GLU A 394 5.11 -5.58 32.63
N SER A 395 4.46 -4.76 31.81
CA SER A 395 5.15 -3.85 30.88
C SER A 395 4.37 -2.54 30.67
N VAL A 396 5.10 -1.44 30.67
CA VAL A 396 4.55 -0.08 30.50
C VAL A 396 5.42 0.68 29.50
N VAL A 397 4.82 1.10 28.39
CA VAL A 397 5.51 1.72 27.27
C VAL A 397 5.07 3.17 27.10
N LEU A 398 5.98 4.12 27.27
CA LEU A 398 5.73 5.53 26.99
C LEU A 398 6.03 5.85 25.52
N ILE A 399 5.07 6.41 24.81
CA ILE A 399 5.31 6.99 23.49
C ILE A 399 6.00 8.34 23.65
N SER A 400 7.27 8.43 23.24
CA SER A 400 8.09 9.64 23.31
C SER A 400 8.38 10.22 21.91
N THR A 401 9.28 11.20 21.83
CA THR A 401 9.54 11.97 20.62
C THR A 401 11.01 12.41 20.54
N ASP A 402 11.51 12.63 19.32
CA ASP A 402 12.78 13.30 19.01
C ASP A 402 12.93 14.66 19.71
N LYS A 403 11.81 15.37 19.95
CA LYS A 403 11.80 16.69 20.60
C LYS A 403 12.13 16.66 22.09
N ALA A 404 12.18 15.47 22.70
CA ALA A 404 12.65 15.30 24.08
C ALA A 404 14.17 15.37 24.18
N VAL A 405 14.91 15.26 23.09
CA VAL A 405 16.38 15.40 23.03
C VAL A 405 16.76 16.87 22.95
N ASN A 406 17.59 17.36 23.86
CA ASN A 406 17.98 18.78 23.93
C ASN A 406 16.78 19.72 23.65
N PRO A 407 15.72 19.67 24.47
CA PRO A 407 14.47 20.33 24.15
C PRO A 407 14.62 21.85 24.05
N THR A 408 14.05 22.45 23.00
CA THR A 408 14.02 23.89 22.74
C THR A 408 12.65 24.51 22.98
N ASN A 409 11.69 23.69 23.43
CA ASN A 409 10.30 24.08 23.63
C ASN A 409 9.68 23.34 24.82
N VAL A 410 8.58 23.88 25.34
CA VAL A 410 7.87 23.36 26.53
C VAL A 410 7.36 21.93 26.28
N MET A 411 6.79 21.65 25.09
CA MET A 411 6.28 20.32 24.77
C MET A 411 7.39 19.26 24.84
N GLY A 412 8.53 19.50 24.20
CA GLY A 412 9.69 18.60 24.23
C GLY A 412 10.23 18.45 25.67
N ALA A 413 10.30 19.55 26.44
CA ALA A 413 10.68 19.53 27.83
C ALA A 413 9.76 18.65 28.68
N THR A 414 8.44 18.80 28.54
CA THR A 414 7.48 17.94 29.27
C THR A 414 7.62 16.47 28.90
N LYS A 415 7.88 16.14 27.62
CA LYS A 415 8.12 14.75 27.19
C LYS A 415 9.42 14.19 27.77
N ARG A 416 10.49 15.00 27.86
CA ARG A 416 11.72 14.58 28.55
C ARG A 416 11.46 14.26 30.02
N VAL A 417 10.70 15.11 30.72
CA VAL A 417 10.30 14.82 32.12
C VAL A 417 9.48 13.53 32.23
N CYS A 418 8.61 13.22 31.25
CA CYS A 418 7.90 11.94 31.22
C CYS A 418 8.85 10.72 31.12
N GLU A 419 9.90 10.81 30.30
CA GLU A 419 10.94 9.77 30.22
C GLU A 419 11.65 9.60 31.56
N MET A 420 12.01 10.72 32.19
CA MET A 420 12.66 10.73 33.52
C MET A 420 11.76 10.09 34.59
N ILE A 421 10.42 10.32 34.55
CA ILE A 421 9.45 9.65 35.43
C ILE A 421 9.53 8.13 35.22
N PHE A 422 9.50 7.65 33.99
CA PHE A 422 9.54 6.22 33.69
C PHE A 422 10.85 5.56 34.13
N GLN A 423 12.00 6.26 33.96
CA GLN A 423 13.29 5.80 34.48
C GLN A 423 13.25 5.66 36.00
N LYS A 424 12.78 6.68 36.71
CA LYS A 424 12.66 6.67 38.19
C LYS A 424 11.73 5.52 38.67
N TYR A 425 10.60 5.30 37.99
CA TYR A 425 9.66 4.25 38.38
C TYR A 425 10.21 2.85 38.08
N SER A 426 11.02 2.69 37.04
CA SER A 426 11.74 1.44 36.76
C SER A 426 12.73 1.05 37.84
N GLU A 427 13.33 2.05 38.55
CA GLU A 427 14.23 1.79 39.68
C GLU A 427 13.49 1.38 40.97
N LYS A 428 12.18 1.73 41.11
CA LYS A 428 11.39 1.42 42.31
C LYS A 428 10.94 -0.05 42.39
N ASP A 429 10.67 -0.70 41.24
CA ASP A 429 10.26 -2.11 41.18
C ASP A 429 10.77 -2.74 39.89
N SER A 430 11.58 -3.77 40.01
CA SER A 430 12.11 -4.53 38.88
C SER A 430 11.10 -5.46 38.20
N ASN A 431 9.93 -5.69 38.81
CA ASN A 431 8.89 -6.57 38.24
C ASN A 431 8.07 -5.85 37.16
N THR A 432 7.90 -4.53 37.26
CA THR A 432 7.21 -3.72 36.25
C THR A 432 8.23 -3.06 35.32
N LYS A 433 8.22 -3.47 34.05
CA LYS A 433 9.15 -2.93 33.05
C LYS A 433 8.64 -1.61 32.50
N PHE A 434 9.18 -0.49 33.00
CA PHE A 434 8.93 0.83 32.43
C PHE A 434 9.93 1.14 31.33
N MET A 435 9.49 1.52 30.14
CA MET A 435 10.34 1.89 29.02
C MET A 435 9.74 3.03 28.21
N ALA A 436 10.58 3.80 27.53
CA ALA A 436 10.14 4.84 26.60
C ALA A 436 10.59 4.51 25.18
N VAL A 437 9.77 4.88 24.18
CA VAL A 437 10.10 4.70 22.77
C VAL A 437 10.09 6.06 22.08
N ARG A 438 11.26 6.50 21.58
CA ARG A 438 11.46 7.74 20.84
C ARG A 438 11.39 7.49 19.34
N PHE A 439 10.68 8.36 18.64
CA PHE A 439 10.71 8.45 17.18
C PHE A 439 10.38 9.88 16.72
N GLY A 440 10.65 10.17 15.45
CA GLY A 440 10.41 11.48 14.85
C GLY A 440 8.96 11.66 14.40
N ASN A 441 8.77 12.37 13.26
CA ASN A 441 7.43 12.62 12.78
C ASN A 441 6.83 11.37 12.11
N VAL A 442 5.51 11.24 12.21
CA VAL A 442 4.76 10.21 11.48
C VAL A 442 3.90 10.85 10.40
N LEU A 443 3.86 10.20 9.22
CA LEU A 443 3.15 10.67 8.06
C LEU A 443 1.64 10.70 8.28
N GLY A 444 1.00 11.78 7.85
CA GLY A 444 -0.45 11.87 7.87
C GLY A 444 -1.09 11.96 9.26
N SER A 445 -0.29 12.12 10.34
CA SER A 445 -0.85 12.29 11.68
C SER A 445 -1.66 13.58 11.82
N ASN A 446 -2.72 13.55 12.63
CA ASN A 446 -3.61 14.67 12.85
C ASN A 446 -2.84 15.96 13.22
N GLY A 447 -3.13 17.05 12.47
CA GLY A 447 -2.50 18.35 12.66
C GLY A 447 -1.02 18.44 12.26
N SER A 448 -0.46 17.42 11.58
CA SER A 448 0.90 17.47 11.02
C SER A 448 0.95 18.23 9.70
N VAL A 449 2.17 18.48 9.21
CA VAL A 449 2.43 19.27 8.00
C VAL A 449 1.70 18.76 6.76
N ILE A 450 1.59 17.44 6.58
CA ILE A 450 0.99 16.82 5.39
C ILE A 450 -0.51 17.10 5.28
N PRO A 451 -1.37 16.80 6.27
CA PRO A 451 -2.79 17.17 6.24
C PRO A 451 -3.01 18.68 6.06
N ILE A 452 -2.14 19.52 6.65
CA ILE A 452 -2.23 20.97 6.48
C ILE A 452 -1.95 21.36 5.02
N PHE A 453 -0.88 20.82 4.42
CA PHE A 453 -0.54 21.08 3.02
C PHE A 453 -1.63 20.57 2.07
N SER A 454 -2.17 19.36 2.29
CA SER A 454 -3.28 18.83 1.50
C SER A 454 -4.48 19.76 1.52
N LYS A 455 -4.87 20.24 2.70
CA LYS A 455 -5.98 21.18 2.86
C LYS A 455 -5.73 22.51 2.15
N LEU A 456 -4.53 23.09 2.25
CA LEU A 456 -4.18 24.33 1.56
C LEU A 456 -4.22 24.16 0.03
N ILE A 457 -3.75 23.02 -0.48
CA ILE A 457 -3.82 22.69 -1.91
C ILE A 457 -5.28 22.58 -2.36
N GLU A 458 -6.13 21.88 -1.61
CA GLU A 458 -7.57 21.75 -1.90
C GLU A 458 -8.28 23.11 -1.90
N GLU A 459 -7.86 24.02 -1.01
CA GLU A 459 -8.37 25.40 -0.93
C GLU A 459 -7.76 26.35 -1.99
N GLY A 460 -6.81 25.87 -2.83
CA GLY A 460 -6.12 26.70 -3.82
C GLY A 460 -5.20 27.77 -3.20
N LYS A 461 -4.73 27.57 -1.96
CA LYS A 461 -3.87 28.48 -1.23
C LYS A 461 -2.42 28.05 -1.25
N ASN A 462 -1.48 29.03 -1.21
CA ASN A 462 -0.06 28.74 -1.08
C ASN A 462 0.24 27.93 0.19
N LEU A 463 1.22 27.02 0.09
CA LEU A 463 1.70 26.27 1.23
C LEU A 463 2.58 27.15 2.10
N THR A 464 2.35 27.13 3.41
CA THR A 464 3.15 27.91 4.39
C THR A 464 4.28 27.04 4.96
N LEU A 465 5.52 27.43 4.73
CA LEU A 465 6.71 26.77 5.20
C LEU A 465 7.49 27.66 6.15
N THR A 466 7.95 27.13 7.28
CA THR A 466 8.65 27.93 8.30
C THR A 466 10.09 28.27 7.90
N HIS A 467 10.78 27.38 7.18
CA HIS A 467 12.12 27.66 6.64
C HIS A 467 12.43 26.74 5.45
N LYS A 468 13.17 27.26 4.45
CA LYS A 468 13.49 26.50 3.21
C LYS A 468 14.36 25.27 3.49
N ASP A 469 15.22 25.32 4.49
CA ASP A 469 16.16 24.25 4.83
C ASP A 469 15.72 23.38 6.00
N ILE A 470 14.46 23.47 6.41
CA ILE A 470 13.94 22.64 7.50
C ILE A 470 13.87 21.18 7.06
N ILE A 471 14.41 20.32 7.92
CA ILE A 471 14.49 18.88 7.68
C ILE A 471 13.78 18.14 8.82
N ARG A 472 13.06 17.08 8.46
CA ARG A 472 12.41 16.19 9.44
C ARG A 472 12.59 14.74 9.02
N TYR A 473 12.60 13.87 10.01
CA TYR A 473 12.49 12.43 9.79
C TYR A 473 11.02 12.03 9.74
N PHE A 474 10.69 11.10 8.86
CA PHE A 474 9.33 10.59 8.73
C PHE A 474 9.28 9.08 8.75
N MET A 475 8.24 8.56 9.35
CA MET A 475 7.88 7.15 9.39
C MET A 475 6.40 7.02 9.09
N THR A 476 5.93 5.89 8.59
CA THR A 476 4.48 5.67 8.47
C THR A 476 3.88 5.37 9.85
N ILE A 477 2.59 5.66 10.03
CA ILE A 477 1.91 5.38 11.31
C ILE A 477 1.90 3.88 11.61
N PRO A 478 1.59 2.96 10.64
CA PRO A 478 1.68 1.53 10.87
C PRO A 478 3.09 1.04 11.23
N GLU A 479 4.12 1.58 10.56
CA GLU A 479 5.52 1.27 10.85
C GLU A 479 5.89 1.66 12.30
N ALA A 480 5.53 2.87 12.73
CA ALA A 480 5.80 3.34 14.08
C ALA A 480 5.10 2.46 15.14
N ALA A 481 3.82 2.14 14.94
CA ALA A 481 3.08 1.29 15.86
C ALA A 481 3.64 -0.13 15.95
N GLN A 482 4.03 -0.73 14.84
CA GLN A 482 4.66 -2.05 14.79
C GLN A 482 5.98 -2.07 15.56
N LEU A 483 6.85 -1.09 15.30
CA LEU A 483 8.14 -0.99 16.01
C LEU A 483 7.98 -0.67 17.50
N VAL A 484 6.97 0.10 17.90
CA VAL A 484 6.64 0.34 19.31
C VAL A 484 6.25 -0.96 20.01
N ILE A 485 5.41 -1.80 19.38
CA ILE A 485 5.01 -3.07 19.93
C ILE A 485 6.22 -4.01 20.04
N GLU A 486 7.06 -4.08 19.03
CA GLU A 486 8.27 -4.89 19.06
C GLU A 486 9.28 -4.36 20.09
N ALA A 487 9.46 -3.05 20.21
CA ALA A 487 10.26 -2.45 21.26
C ALA A 487 9.78 -2.87 22.67
N ALA A 488 8.47 -2.98 22.86
CA ALA A 488 7.87 -3.44 24.11
C ALA A 488 8.23 -4.91 24.43
N THR A 489 8.40 -5.77 23.41
CA THR A 489 8.75 -7.19 23.61
C THR A 489 10.22 -7.38 23.99
N ILE A 490 11.12 -6.58 23.39
CA ILE A 490 12.58 -6.71 23.60
C ILE A 490 13.11 -5.90 24.78
N GLY A 491 12.37 -4.90 25.24
CA GLY A 491 12.78 -4.01 26.34
C GLY A 491 12.85 -4.75 27.68
N LYS A 492 13.86 -4.40 28.48
CA LYS A 492 14.12 -4.99 29.80
C LYS A 492 13.61 -4.14 30.97
N GLY A 493 13.29 -2.88 30.72
CA GLY A 493 12.86 -1.87 31.68
C GLY A 493 13.95 -0.86 32.02
N GLY A 494 13.53 0.39 32.21
CA GLY A 494 14.41 1.55 32.46
C GLY A 494 15.02 2.18 31.20
N GLU A 495 14.84 1.57 30.04
CA GLU A 495 15.50 1.95 28.79
C GLU A 495 14.71 3.00 28.01
N ILE A 496 15.44 3.77 27.19
CA ILE A 496 14.86 4.55 26.13
C ILE A 496 15.25 3.89 24.79
N LEU A 497 14.26 3.33 24.12
CA LEU A 497 14.40 2.72 22.81
C LEU A 497 14.17 3.77 21.72
N ILE A 498 14.96 3.72 20.66
CA ILE A 498 14.91 4.69 19.57
C ILE A 498 14.65 3.96 18.28
N LEU A 499 13.64 4.41 17.54
CA LEU A 499 13.31 3.83 16.26
C LEU A 499 14.16 4.45 15.13
N ASP A 500 14.65 3.61 14.23
CA ASP A 500 15.36 4.03 13.02
C ASP A 500 14.43 4.85 12.10
N MET A 501 14.68 6.13 12.04
CA MET A 501 13.88 7.04 11.23
C MET A 501 14.31 7.09 9.76
N GLY A 502 15.35 6.34 9.35
CA GLY A 502 15.90 6.34 8.00
C GLY A 502 16.41 7.71 7.57
N GLU A 503 16.31 8.01 6.26
CA GLU A 503 16.84 9.25 5.69
C GLU A 503 15.98 10.46 6.03
N PRO A 504 16.63 11.61 6.32
CA PRO A 504 15.93 12.86 6.61
C PRO A 504 15.31 13.45 5.33
N VAL A 505 14.15 14.09 5.48
CA VAL A 505 13.38 14.69 4.39
C VAL A 505 13.31 16.19 4.52
N LYS A 506 13.69 16.90 3.44
CA LYS A 506 13.55 18.35 3.35
C LYS A 506 12.08 18.72 3.11
N ILE A 507 11.48 19.50 4.01
CA ILE A 507 10.04 19.82 3.94
C ILE A 507 9.69 20.64 2.69
N TYR A 508 10.63 21.45 2.20
CA TYR A 508 10.47 22.17 0.95
C TYR A 508 10.28 21.24 -0.27
N ASP A 509 11.07 20.16 -0.35
CA ASP A 509 10.95 19.17 -1.43
C ASP A 509 9.66 18.35 -1.30
N LEU A 510 9.28 18.04 -0.06
CA LEU A 510 7.99 17.43 0.25
C LEU A 510 6.82 18.30 -0.26
N ALA A 511 6.84 19.60 0.04
CA ALA A 511 5.83 20.56 -0.41
C ALA A 511 5.73 20.61 -1.94
N LYS A 512 6.88 20.72 -2.63
CA LYS A 512 6.93 20.68 -4.10
C LYS A 512 6.33 19.41 -4.69
N ASN A 513 6.68 18.26 -4.10
CA ASN A 513 6.15 16.98 -4.55
C ASN A 513 4.63 16.89 -4.35
N MET A 514 4.11 17.38 -3.23
CA MET A 514 2.67 17.41 -2.98
C MET A 514 1.91 18.31 -3.96
N ILE A 515 2.43 19.50 -4.25
CA ILE A 515 1.86 20.39 -5.27
C ILE A 515 1.82 19.70 -6.63
N LYS A 516 2.94 19.11 -7.05
CA LYS A 516 3.03 18.40 -8.32
C LYS A 516 2.06 17.22 -8.42
N LEU A 517 1.97 16.40 -7.36
CA LEU A 517 1.07 15.24 -7.32
C LEU A 517 -0.41 15.63 -7.37
N SER A 518 -0.76 16.80 -6.85
CA SER A 518 -2.14 17.30 -6.88
C SER A 518 -2.52 17.92 -8.22
N GLY A 519 -1.54 18.22 -9.10
CA GLY A 519 -1.77 18.98 -10.33
C GLY A 519 -2.15 20.46 -10.09
N SER A 520 -1.92 20.97 -8.87
CA SER A 520 -2.23 22.34 -8.49
C SER A 520 -1.09 23.31 -8.87
N ASN A 521 -1.42 24.57 -9.09
CA ASN A 521 -0.46 25.65 -9.40
C ASN A 521 -0.19 26.59 -8.20
N VAL A 522 -0.44 26.12 -6.96
CA VAL A 522 -0.19 26.93 -5.76
C VAL A 522 1.31 27.09 -5.50
N GLY A 523 1.70 28.20 -4.87
CA GLY A 523 3.07 28.50 -4.49
C GLY A 523 3.45 28.01 -3.08
N ILE A 524 4.68 28.36 -2.65
CA ILE A 524 5.19 28.10 -1.29
C ILE A 524 5.65 29.42 -0.68
N ASP A 525 5.06 29.82 0.44
CA ASP A 525 5.40 30.99 1.20
C ASP A 525 6.28 30.64 2.41
N ILE A 526 7.40 31.35 2.59
CA ILE A 526 8.29 31.17 3.74
C ILE A 526 7.90 32.16 4.82
N VAL A 527 7.40 31.65 5.97
CA VAL A 527 6.81 32.49 7.04
C VAL A 527 7.74 32.72 8.26
N GLY A 528 8.91 32.08 8.29
CA GLY A 528 9.86 32.15 9.41
C GLY A 528 9.65 31.03 10.43
N LEU A 529 10.73 30.71 11.19
CA LEU A 529 10.70 29.68 12.24
C LEU A 529 9.81 30.13 13.40
N ARG A 530 9.02 29.20 13.93
CA ARG A 530 8.18 29.42 15.11
C ARG A 530 9.01 29.38 16.39
N PRO A 531 8.58 30.04 17.50
CA PRO A 531 9.24 29.92 18.79
C PRO A 531 9.41 28.44 19.19
N GLY A 532 10.62 28.07 19.59
CA GLY A 532 10.95 26.70 19.99
C GLY A 532 11.07 25.66 18.85
N GLU A 533 10.95 26.07 17.60
CA GLU A 533 11.12 25.17 16.46
C GLU A 533 12.60 25.02 16.07
N LYS A 534 13.07 23.78 15.93
CA LYS A 534 14.43 23.45 15.46
C LYS A 534 14.48 23.39 13.93
N LEU A 535 15.59 23.81 13.34
CA LEU A 535 15.87 23.61 11.93
C LEU A 535 16.08 22.12 11.61
N PHE A 536 16.79 21.42 12.50
CA PHE A 536 17.08 19.98 12.44
C PHE A 536 16.67 19.33 13.75
N GLU A 537 15.99 18.18 13.72
CA GLU A 537 15.64 17.40 14.91
C GLU A 537 16.72 16.35 15.18
N GLU A 538 16.95 16.06 16.47
CA GLU A 538 17.95 15.11 16.96
C GLU A 538 17.22 13.90 17.56
N LEU A 539 17.63 12.69 17.22
CA LEU A 539 17.07 11.45 17.77
C LEU A 539 17.83 10.98 19.01
N LEU A 540 19.12 11.28 19.07
CA LEU A 540 20.08 10.87 20.08
C LEU A 540 20.86 12.08 20.61
N TYR A 541 21.33 12.02 21.86
CA TYR A 541 22.31 12.97 22.38
C TYR A 541 23.70 12.72 21.77
N ASP A 542 24.08 11.44 21.61
CA ASP A 542 25.32 11.01 20.97
C ASP A 542 25.10 9.72 20.19
N VAL A 543 25.41 9.73 18.89
CA VAL A 543 25.23 8.59 18.00
C VAL A 543 26.10 7.38 18.41
N ASN A 544 27.26 7.61 19.04
CA ASN A 544 28.17 6.57 19.49
C ASN A 544 27.73 5.88 20.78
N SER A 545 26.72 6.39 21.46
CA SER A 545 26.22 5.88 22.74
C SER A 545 25.05 4.90 22.63
N SER A 546 24.65 4.51 21.42
CA SER A 546 23.53 3.59 21.21
C SER A 546 23.99 2.17 20.89
N GLU A 547 23.31 1.20 21.50
CA GLU A 547 23.49 -0.23 21.20
C GLU A 547 22.39 -0.72 20.25
N LYS A 548 22.76 -1.58 19.30
CA LYS A 548 21.79 -2.24 18.43
C LYS A 548 21.08 -3.35 19.20
N THR A 549 19.78 -3.47 18.99
CA THR A 549 18.99 -4.60 19.51
C THR A 549 19.00 -5.78 18.53
N SER A 550 18.24 -6.83 18.84
CA SER A 550 17.97 -7.95 17.92
C SER A 550 17.25 -7.48 16.63
N ASN A 551 16.51 -6.38 16.69
CA ASN A 551 15.94 -5.72 15.53
C ASN A 551 16.82 -4.54 15.09
N ASN A 552 17.34 -4.58 13.87
CA ASN A 552 18.21 -3.54 13.29
C ASN A 552 17.54 -2.14 13.18
N LYS A 553 16.23 -2.04 13.40
CA LYS A 553 15.44 -0.81 13.37
C LYS A 553 15.17 -0.21 14.76
N ILE A 554 15.65 -0.86 15.82
CA ILE A 554 15.46 -0.41 17.20
C ILE A 554 16.83 -0.33 17.88
N TYR A 555 17.16 0.83 18.43
CA TYR A 555 18.38 1.09 19.16
C TYR A 555 18.04 1.36 20.63
N ILE A 556 18.95 1.03 21.54
CA ILE A 556 18.86 1.35 22.95
C ILE A 556 19.88 2.46 23.26
N THR A 557 19.44 3.53 23.95
CA THR A 557 20.40 4.53 24.45
C THR A 557 21.11 4.01 25.67
N ASN A 558 22.41 4.33 25.82
CA ASN A 558 23.11 4.06 27.04
C ASN A 558 22.58 4.97 28.16
N MET A 559 21.98 4.36 29.18
CA MET A 559 21.33 5.04 30.31
C MET A 559 22.25 5.92 31.11
N GLU A 560 23.56 5.63 31.18
CA GLU A 560 24.51 6.39 31.98
C GLU A 560 24.65 7.85 31.53
N ASN A 561 24.55 8.10 30.23
CA ASN A 561 24.60 9.45 29.66
C ASN A 561 23.29 10.23 29.80
N GLU A 562 22.19 9.53 30.13
CA GLU A 562 20.85 10.12 30.28
C GLU A 562 20.32 10.06 31.71
N LYS A 563 21.16 9.61 32.69
CA LYS A 563 20.77 9.57 34.12
C LYS A 563 20.46 10.96 34.67
N VAL A 564 19.29 11.01 35.26
CA VAL A 564 18.78 12.21 35.92
C VAL A 564 19.50 12.40 37.26
N LYS A 565 20.14 13.55 37.43
CA LYS A 565 20.79 13.93 38.67
C LYS A 565 19.84 14.58 39.69
N VAL A 566 18.56 14.73 39.32
CA VAL A 566 17.60 15.56 40.08
C VAL A 566 16.41 14.68 40.47
N ASP A 567 15.99 14.79 41.75
CA ASP A 567 14.74 14.13 42.15
C ASP A 567 13.54 14.92 41.66
N ILE A 568 12.78 14.31 40.74
CA ILE A 568 11.62 14.95 40.11
C ILE A 568 10.51 15.20 41.15
N ASP A 569 10.40 14.39 42.20
CA ASP A 569 9.33 14.51 43.19
C ASP A 569 9.37 15.89 43.90
N ASP A 570 10.54 16.48 44.10
CA ASP A 570 10.70 17.81 44.69
C ASP A 570 10.03 18.92 43.86
N TYR A 571 9.94 18.73 42.55
CA TYR A 571 9.41 19.72 41.62
C TYR A 571 7.90 19.64 41.38
N TYR A 572 7.23 18.55 41.73
CA TYR A 572 5.77 18.46 41.54
C TYR A 572 5.00 19.49 42.34
N THR A 573 5.38 19.72 43.59
CA THR A 573 4.75 20.73 44.44
C THR A 573 4.99 22.12 43.91
N ILE A 574 6.24 22.43 43.54
CA ILE A 574 6.63 23.70 42.92
C ILE A 574 5.80 23.97 41.65
N LEU A 575 5.74 22.98 40.74
CA LEU A 575 4.98 23.12 39.50
C LEU A 575 3.47 23.28 39.74
N LYS A 576 2.90 22.62 40.78
CA LYS A 576 1.49 22.80 41.16
C LYS A 576 1.20 24.22 41.64
N ASP A 577 2.10 24.79 42.42
CA ASP A 577 1.93 26.15 42.97
C ASP A 577 2.10 27.18 41.85
N LEU A 578 3.12 27.07 41.01
CA LEU A 578 3.31 27.93 39.83
C LEU A 578 2.11 27.89 38.86
N ILE A 579 1.48 26.73 38.70
CA ILE A 579 0.25 26.59 37.88
C ILE A 579 -0.93 27.34 38.51
N LYS A 580 -1.11 27.27 39.84
CA LYS A 580 -2.15 28.01 40.56
C LYS A 580 -1.95 29.53 40.46
N GLU A 581 -0.69 29.98 40.52
CA GLU A 581 -0.31 31.38 40.41
C GLU A 581 -0.29 31.87 38.95
N ASN A 582 -0.45 30.97 37.99
CA ASN A 582 -0.30 31.24 36.54
C ASN A 582 1.06 31.86 36.17
N ASP A 583 2.13 31.47 36.89
CA ASP A 583 3.49 31.93 36.64
C ASP A 583 4.14 31.14 35.50
N ILE A 584 3.94 31.61 34.27
CA ILE A 584 4.48 30.99 33.02
C ILE A 584 6.03 30.99 33.06
N ILE A 585 6.64 32.06 33.54
CA ILE A 585 8.10 32.19 33.57
C ILE A 585 8.69 31.23 34.62
N GLY A 586 8.07 31.14 35.78
CA GLY A 586 8.42 30.18 36.82
C GLY A 586 8.34 28.74 36.34
N MET A 587 7.25 28.36 35.61
CA MET A 587 7.11 27.04 35.02
C MET A 587 8.25 26.70 34.05
N ARG A 588 8.62 27.63 33.16
CA ARG A 588 9.72 27.43 32.19
C ARG A 588 11.06 27.30 32.88
N ARG A 589 11.35 28.14 33.89
CA ARG A 589 12.57 28.08 34.72
C ARG A 589 12.67 26.74 35.44
N THR A 590 11.56 26.27 35.98
CA THR A 590 11.51 24.98 36.68
C THR A 590 11.77 23.82 35.71
N LEU A 591 11.18 23.82 34.54
CA LEU A 591 11.47 22.82 33.50
C LEU A 591 12.95 22.85 33.09
N ALA A 592 13.57 24.03 32.96
CA ALA A 592 14.97 24.17 32.63
C ALA A 592 15.87 23.61 33.77
N SER A 593 15.48 23.83 35.03
CA SER A 593 16.21 23.29 36.19
C SER A 593 16.16 21.76 36.25
N ILE A 594 14.99 21.16 35.93
CA ILE A 594 14.83 19.71 35.92
C ILE A 594 15.69 19.06 34.83
N ILE A 595 15.70 19.64 33.61
CA ILE A 595 16.25 18.99 32.43
C ILE A 595 17.74 19.29 32.22
N GLY A 596 18.23 20.44 32.66
CA GLY A 596 19.63 20.87 32.49
C GLY A 596 20.09 21.13 31.04
N THR A 597 19.55 20.41 30.07
CA THR A 597 19.83 20.57 28.63
C THR A 597 18.77 21.40 27.90
N PHE A 598 17.82 22.00 28.61
CA PHE A 598 16.78 22.83 28.04
C PHE A 598 17.35 24.09 27.37
N LYS A 599 17.06 24.28 26.09
CA LYS A 599 17.53 25.42 25.28
C LYS A 599 16.37 26.35 24.85
N GLY A 600 15.19 26.19 25.44
CA GLY A 600 14.02 27.01 25.14
C GLY A 600 14.08 28.40 25.83
N ARG A 601 13.12 29.27 25.47
CA ARG A 601 12.98 30.60 26.14
C ARG A 601 12.59 30.39 27.60
N VAL A 602 13.28 31.07 28.46
CA VAL A 602 13.06 31.08 29.93
C VAL A 602 12.44 32.39 30.37
N GLU A 603 12.48 33.40 29.51
CA GLU A 603 11.90 34.73 29.70
C GLU A 603 10.67 34.94 28.78
#